data_6848bc11e62cb06968a1537a65d83068
#
_entry.id   6848bc11e62cb06968a1537a65d83068
#
_cell.length_a   1.000
_cell.length_b   1.000
_cell.length_c   1.000
_cell.angle_alpha   90.00
_cell.angle_beta   90.00
_cell.angle_gamma   90.00
#
_symmetry.space_group_name_H-M   'P 1'
#
loop_
_entity.id
_entity.type
_entity.pdbx_description
1 polymer ?
#
loop_
_entity_poly.entity_id
_entity_poly.type
_entity_poly.pdbx_seq_one_letter_code
_entity_poly.pdbx_strand_id
1 'polypeptide(L)'
;MQPGGDAGIRRIRAGAGFRYLAADGSPVVRADRERIHALVIPPAWTDVWISAEADGHIQAVGTDDAGRRQYLYHPRWRERRDKGKFARALRLAEALPGARRRVTTSLRAEGLSRERVLAASFRLLDQGAPRIGSARYLERHGSRGLTTLHRRDASVEASVVTLTFPAKSGQRAFIEVDDAELADAVTELVAGRPRAPLLAYRKGKNRVPLKPDEVNAYIREIAGGRFTAKDFRTLRGTILAAEALARIGTVATERERKHAEGLAVRATAAALGNTPAVARSSYIDPRVFARYGRGRLLDLTKSPESAIRALLVP
;
A
#
# COMPACT_ATOMS: atom_id res chain seq x y z
N MET A 1 6.62 -7.40 24.25
CA MET A 1 7.38 -8.57 23.71
C MET A 1 8.29 -8.07 22.61
N GLN A 2 9.60 -8.23 22.76
CA GLN A 2 10.60 -7.87 21.74
C GLN A 2 11.09 -9.17 21.08
N PRO A 3 10.79 -9.41 19.80
CA PRO A 3 11.23 -10.60 19.09
C PRO A 3 12.75 -10.70 19.06
N GLY A 4 13.29 -11.83 19.55
CA GLY A 4 14.73 -12.08 19.65
C GLY A 4 15.40 -11.61 20.94
N GLY A 5 14.71 -10.82 21.80
CA GLY A 5 15.13 -10.44 23.14
C GLY A 5 14.40 -11.19 24.25
N ASP A 6 13.16 -11.59 23.98
CA ASP A 6 12.35 -12.35 24.93
C ASP A 6 12.56 -13.87 24.74
N ALA A 7 12.39 -14.63 25.83
CA ALA A 7 12.40 -16.08 25.78
C ALA A 7 11.36 -16.60 24.78
N GLY A 8 11.81 -17.35 23.76
CA GLY A 8 10.96 -17.86 22.70
C GLY A 8 11.44 -19.22 22.18
N ILE A 9 10.63 -19.83 21.33
CA ILE A 9 10.94 -21.10 20.72
C ILE A 9 11.83 -20.85 19.49
N ARG A 10 12.88 -21.65 19.34
CA ARG A 10 13.79 -21.62 18.18
C ARG A 10 13.48 -22.75 17.21
N ARG A 11 13.46 -22.45 15.91
CA ARG A 11 13.38 -23.45 14.84
C ARG A 11 14.79 -23.84 14.40
N ILE A 12 15.10 -25.12 14.42
CA ILE A 12 16.39 -25.68 14.00
C ILE A 12 16.14 -26.68 12.87
N ARG A 13 16.98 -26.66 11.83
CA ARG A 13 16.89 -27.62 10.74
C ARG A 13 17.27 -29.01 11.24
N ALA A 14 16.47 -30.03 10.86
CA ALA A 14 16.70 -31.40 11.23
C ALA A 14 16.34 -32.32 10.04
N GLY A 15 17.34 -32.78 9.32
CA GLY A 15 17.16 -33.51 8.07
C GLY A 15 16.35 -32.72 7.04
N ALA A 16 15.30 -33.33 6.51
CA ALA A 16 14.38 -32.69 5.55
C ALA A 16 13.34 -31.75 6.21
N GLY A 17 13.29 -31.71 7.55
CA GLY A 17 12.30 -30.95 8.31
C GLY A 17 12.92 -30.00 9.34
N PHE A 18 12.15 -29.75 10.40
CA PHE A 18 12.54 -28.84 11.47
C PHE A 18 12.20 -29.43 12.84
N ARG A 19 13.05 -29.17 13.81
CA ARG A 19 12.77 -29.35 15.23
C ARG A 19 12.61 -28.00 15.91
N TYR A 20 11.89 -27.97 17.01
CA TYR A 20 11.58 -26.77 17.76
C TYR A 20 12.05 -26.94 19.21
N LEU A 21 12.82 -25.97 19.71
CA LEU A 21 13.36 -25.98 21.06
C LEU A 21 12.85 -24.76 21.84
N ALA A 22 12.41 -24.98 23.05
CA ALA A 22 12.07 -23.94 24.00
C ALA A 22 13.32 -23.10 24.39
N ALA A 23 13.15 -22.04 25.15
CA ALA A 23 14.24 -21.14 25.54
C ALA A 23 15.32 -21.83 26.36
N ASP A 24 14.95 -22.83 27.15
CA ASP A 24 15.84 -23.67 27.97
C ASP A 24 16.56 -24.77 27.18
N GLY A 25 16.27 -24.88 25.87
CA GLY A 25 16.82 -25.91 24.99
C GLY A 25 16.06 -27.23 24.98
N SER A 26 15.02 -27.38 25.78
CA SER A 26 14.16 -28.57 25.79
C SER A 26 13.29 -28.66 24.51
N PRO A 27 12.89 -29.86 24.06
CA PRO A 27 11.90 -30.00 23.01
C PRO A 27 10.56 -29.39 23.42
N VAL A 28 9.88 -28.72 22.47
CA VAL A 28 8.56 -28.19 22.73
C VAL A 28 7.52 -29.30 22.93
N VAL A 29 6.52 -29.02 23.77
CA VAL A 29 5.39 -29.93 23.99
C VAL A 29 4.51 -30.07 22.73
N ARG A 30 3.72 -31.17 22.68
CA ARG A 30 2.90 -31.49 21.51
C ARG A 30 1.96 -30.34 21.10
N ALA A 31 1.30 -29.71 22.06
CA ALA A 31 0.38 -28.60 21.81
C ALA A 31 1.07 -27.41 21.12
N ASP A 32 2.29 -27.04 21.56
CA ASP A 32 3.07 -26.00 20.90
C ASP A 32 3.51 -26.40 19.49
N ARG A 33 3.88 -27.66 19.30
CA ARG A 33 4.24 -28.15 17.97
C ARG A 33 3.06 -28.03 16.99
N GLU A 34 1.86 -28.43 17.39
CA GLU A 34 0.64 -28.32 16.59
C GLU A 34 0.33 -26.83 16.25
N ARG A 35 0.42 -25.94 17.23
CA ARG A 35 0.28 -24.48 17.05
C ARG A 35 1.30 -23.94 16.05
N ILE A 36 2.57 -24.30 16.18
CA ILE A 36 3.65 -23.85 15.30
C ILE A 36 3.44 -24.35 13.87
N HIS A 37 3.00 -25.60 13.69
CA HIS A 37 2.66 -26.11 12.37
C HIS A 37 1.52 -25.31 11.71
N ALA A 38 0.51 -24.91 12.48
CA ALA A 38 -0.59 -24.07 12.02
C ALA A 38 -0.16 -22.65 11.60
N LEU A 39 0.98 -22.14 12.06
CA LEU A 39 1.53 -20.86 11.60
C LEU A 39 2.04 -20.87 10.15
N VAL A 40 2.28 -22.04 9.58
CA VAL A 40 2.78 -22.24 8.21
C VAL A 40 4.01 -21.35 7.95
N ILE A 41 5.00 -21.40 8.85
CA ILE A 41 6.23 -20.62 8.73
C ILE A 41 7.00 -21.09 7.48
N PRO A 42 7.32 -20.18 6.52
CA PRO A 42 7.99 -20.59 5.28
C PRO A 42 9.29 -21.38 5.56
N PRO A 43 9.51 -22.53 4.89
CA PRO A 43 10.72 -23.33 5.07
C PRO A 43 12.02 -22.56 4.78
N ALA A 44 11.97 -21.65 3.82
CA ALA A 44 13.09 -20.83 3.39
C ALA A 44 13.55 -19.76 4.43
N TRP A 45 12.72 -19.47 5.45
CA TRP A 45 13.16 -18.53 6.48
C TRP A 45 14.29 -19.10 7.33
N THR A 46 15.26 -18.27 7.68
CA THR A 46 16.34 -18.55 8.63
C THR A 46 16.16 -17.76 9.93
N ASP A 47 16.93 -18.09 10.97
CA ASP A 47 16.91 -17.40 12.27
C ASP A 47 15.49 -17.20 12.83
N VAL A 48 14.71 -18.27 12.79
CA VAL A 48 13.30 -18.22 13.17
C VAL A 48 13.14 -18.27 14.69
N TRP A 49 12.63 -17.17 15.23
CA TRP A 49 12.09 -17.05 16.58
C TRP A 49 10.56 -17.19 16.55
N ILE A 50 9.99 -17.92 17.49
CA ILE A 50 8.55 -18.16 17.62
C ILE A 50 8.14 -17.79 19.04
N SER A 51 7.01 -17.09 19.19
CA SER A 51 6.47 -16.75 20.52
C SER A 51 6.14 -18.02 21.32
N ALA A 52 6.55 -18.03 22.59
CA ALA A 52 6.08 -19.03 23.54
C ALA A 52 4.59 -18.83 23.89
N GLU A 53 4.08 -17.57 23.80
CA GLU A 53 2.70 -17.23 24.10
C GLU A 53 1.82 -17.44 22.86
N ALA A 54 0.74 -18.21 23.03
CA ALA A 54 -0.19 -18.53 21.95
C ALA A 54 -0.97 -17.30 21.46
N ASP A 55 -1.21 -16.31 22.30
CA ASP A 55 -1.95 -15.08 22.03
C ASP A 55 -1.05 -13.85 21.78
N GLY A 56 0.27 -14.02 21.84
CA GLY A 56 1.24 -12.96 21.55
C GLY A 56 0.99 -12.33 20.18
N HIS A 57 1.02 -11.00 20.09
CA HIS A 57 0.73 -10.26 18.86
C HIS A 57 1.68 -10.61 17.69
N ILE A 58 2.95 -10.88 17.95
CA ILE A 58 3.91 -11.45 17.01
C ILE A 58 4.05 -12.93 17.34
N GLN A 59 3.69 -13.79 16.39
CA GLN A 59 3.73 -15.23 16.54
C GLN A 59 5.05 -15.83 16.07
N ALA A 60 5.65 -15.30 15.02
CA ALA A 60 6.99 -15.69 14.59
C ALA A 60 7.70 -14.54 13.87
N VAL A 61 9.02 -14.58 13.93
CA VAL A 61 9.93 -13.70 13.18
C VAL A 61 11.01 -14.56 12.56
N GLY A 62 11.40 -14.27 11.33
CA GLY A 62 12.50 -14.94 10.65
C GLY A 62 13.06 -14.07 9.54
N THR A 63 14.13 -14.52 8.92
CA THR A 63 14.81 -13.85 7.81
C THR A 63 14.50 -14.62 6.52
N ASP A 64 13.98 -13.95 5.49
CA ASP A 64 13.71 -14.55 4.18
C ASP A 64 14.99 -14.66 3.32
N ASP A 65 14.91 -15.35 2.17
CA ASP A 65 16.03 -15.56 1.24
C ASP A 65 16.67 -14.25 0.75
N ALA A 66 15.95 -13.13 0.80
CA ALA A 66 16.46 -11.82 0.44
C ALA A 66 17.10 -11.08 1.63
N GLY A 67 17.34 -11.76 2.77
CA GLY A 67 17.92 -11.19 3.98
C GLY A 67 17.00 -10.20 4.71
N ARG A 68 15.69 -10.26 4.48
CA ARG A 68 14.72 -9.35 5.08
C ARG A 68 14.07 -10.00 6.28
N ARG A 69 13.95 -9.26 7.38
CA ARG A 69 13.22 -9.70 8.55
C ARG A 69 11.71 -9.72 8.27
N GLN A 70 11.08 -10.86 8.44
CA GLN A 70 9.66 -11.12 8.21
C GLN A 70 8.96 -11.46 9.51
N TYR A 71 7.65 -11.15 9.58
CA TYR A 71 6.85 -11.30 10.80
C TYR A 71 5.54 -12.02 10.49
N LEU A 72 5.18 -12.98 11.32
CA LEU A 72 3.85 -13.57 11.40
C LEU A 72 3.13 -13.00 12.63
N TYR A 73 1.99 -12.42 12.40
CA TYR A 73 1.18 -11.81 13.45
C TYR A 73 -0.01 -12.69 13.82
N HIS A 74 -0.43 -12.62 15.07
CA HIS A 74 -1.63 -13.30 15.55
C HIS A 74 -2.87 -12.85 14.75
N PRO A 75 -3.81 -13.75 14.37
CA PRO A 75 -5.00 -13.39 13.58
C PRO A 75 -5.82 -12.25 14.18
N ARG A 76 -6.13 -12.28 15.49
CA ARG A 76 -6.87 -11.22 16.20
C ARG A 76 -6.18 -9.86 16.11
N TRP A 77 -4.84 -9.82 16.21
CA TRP A 77 -4.09 -8.58 16.09
C TRP A 77 -4.12 -8.04 14.65
N ARG A 78 -4.02 -8.95 13.66
CA ARG A 78 -4.15 -8.61 12.23
C ARG A 78 -5.54 -8.03 11.94
N GLU A 79 -6.61 -8.66 12.42
CA GLU A 79 -7.98 -8.16 12.27
C GLU A 79 -8.18 -6.77 12.88
N ARG A 80 -7.70 -6.56 14.11
CA ARG A 80 -7.78 -5.25 14.79
C ARG A 80 -7.04 -4.17 14.02
N ARG A 81 -5.84 -4.46 13.55
CA ARG A 81 -5.03 -3.57 12.72
C ARG A 81 -5.68 -3.29 11.37
N ASP A 82 -6.28 -4.28 10.75
CA ASP A 82 -6.95 -4.15 9.45
C ASP A 82 -8.24 -3.34 9.57
N LYS A 83 -9.03 -3.53 10.62
CA LYS A 83 -10.18 -2.65 10.91
C LYS A 83 -9.76 -1.18 11.00
N GLY A 84 -8.69 -0.88 11.73
CA GLY A 84 -8.13 0.47 11.84
C GLY A 84 -7.62 1.04 10.51
N LYS A 85 -7.02 0.19 9.66
CA LYS A 85 -6.53 0.57 8.32
C LYS A 85 -7.67 0.99 7.39
N PHE A 86 -8.72 0.19 7.29
CA PHE A 86 -9.85 0.48 6.41
C PHE A 86 -10.70 1.66 6.92
N ALA A 87 -10.94 1.75 8.22
CA ALA A 87 -11.60 2.92 8.80
C ALA A 87 -10.83 4.22 8.53
N ARG A 88 -9.48 4.17 8.57
CA ARG A 88 -8.64 5.33 8.25
C ARG A 88 -8.74 5.69 6.75
N ALA A 89 -8.78 4.71 5.84
CA ALA A 89 -8.97 4.96 4.41
C ALA A 89 -10.32 5.65 4.12
N LEU A 90 -11.40 5.26 4.80
CA LEU A 90 -12.70 5.93 4.65
C LEU A 90 -12.72 7.36 5.23
N ARG A 91 -11.98 7.62 6.33
CA ARG A 91 -11.79 9.00 6.82
C ARG A 91 -10.95 9.83 5.86
N LEU A 92 -9.96 9.23 5.17
CA LEU A 92 -9.24 9.92 4.10
C LEU A 92 -10.21 10.32 2.98
N ALA A 93 -11.10 9.41 2.52
CA ALA A 93 -12.11 9.73 1.52
C ALA A 93 -12.95 10.96 1.89
N GLU A 94 -13.29 11.11 3.17
CA GLU A 94 -14.00 12.28 3.69
C GLU A 94 -13.18 13.57 3.64
N ALA A 95 -11.89 13.48 3.92
CA ALA A 95 -10.99 14.63 3.95
C ALA A 95 -10.54 15.10 2.55
N LEU A 96 -10.56 14.20 1.54
CA LEU A 96 -10.02 14.47 0.19
C LEU A 96 -10.61 15.71 -0.49
N PRO A 97 -11.93 16.01 -0.48
CA PRO A 97 -12.45 17.20 -1.17
C PRO A 97 -11.83 18.50 -0.67
N GLY A 98 -11.64 18.65 0.65
CA GLY A 98 -10.97 19.79 1.26
C GLY A 98 -9.47 19.84 0.94
N ALA A 99 -8.80 18.69 1.02
CA ALA A 99 -7.38 18.57 0.69
C ALA A 99 -7.11 18.91 -0.78
N ARG A 100 -7.93 18.39 -1.73
CA ARG A 100 -7.81 18.65 -3.17
C ARG A 100 -7.88 20.14 -3.50
N ARG A 101 -8.79 20.89 -2.88
CA ARG A 101 -8.88 22.34 -3.10
C ARG A 101 -7.59 23.07 -2.71
N ARG A 102 -7.03 22.77 -1.53
CA ARG A 102 -5.76 23.36 -1.07
C ARG A 102 -4.58 22.96 -1.97
N VAL A 103 -4.52 21.68 -2.36
CA VAL A 103 -3.50 21.17 -3.29
C VAL A 103 -3.57 21.88 -4.64
N THR A 104 -4.77 22.09 -5.20
CA THR A 104 -4.96 22.83 -6.45
C THR A 104 -4.43 24.27 -6.34
N THR A 105 -4.70 24.95 -5.22
CA THR A 105 -4.15 26.30 -4.98
C THR A 105 -2.62 26.30 -5.00
N SER A 106 -1.99 25.34 -4.32
CA SER A 106 -0.52 25.24 -4.29
C SER A 106 0.07 24.84 -5.64
N LEU A 107 -0.63 24.03 -6.46
CA LEU A 107 -0.20 23.64 -7.81
C LEU A 107 -0.17 24.82 -8.79
N ARG A 108 -1.08 25.79 -8.64
CA ARG A 108 -1.18 26.99 -9.48
C ARG A 108 -0.09 28.02 -9.19
N ALA A 109 0.69 27.85 -8.13
CA ALA A 109 1.82 28.71 -7.86
C ALA A 109 2.92 28.52 -8.92
N GLU A 110 3.69 29.58 -9.19
CA GLU A 110 4.81 29.50 -10.12
C GLU A 110 6.08 28.92 -9.49
N GLY A 111 6.92 28.33 -10.33
CA GLY A 111 8.23 27.79 -9.97
C GLY A 111 8.15 26.52 -9.13
N LEU A 112 9.29 26.04 -8.67
CA LEU A 112 9.44 24.78 -7.95
C LEU A 112 9.61 25.01 -6.45
N SER A 113 8.65 25.70 -5.82
CA SER A 113 8.62 25.82 -4.36
C SER A 113 8.46 24.44 -3.71
N ARG A 114 8.88 24.31 -2.44
CA ARG A 114 8.71 23.05 -1.69
C ARG A 114 7.23 22.66 -1.59
N GLU A 115 6.37 23.62 -1.38
CA GLU A 115 4.92 23.41 -1.25
C GLU A 115 4.30 22.92 -2.56
N ARG A 116 4.64 23.53 -3.71
CA ARG A 116 4.14 23.07 -5.02
C ARG A 116 4.58 21.67 -5.36
N VAL A 117 5.82 21.29 -5.05
CA VAL A 117 6.31 19.93 -5.30
C VAL A 117 5.66 18.91 -4.36
N LEU A 118 5.37 19.28 -3.11
CA LEU A 118 4.58 18.46 -2.19
C LEU A 118 3.13 18.31 -2.68
N ALA A 119 2.52 19.38 -3.20
CA ALA A 119 1.20 19.35 -3.81
C ALA A 119 1.15 18.41 -5.03
N ALA A 120 2.15 18.46 -5.90
CA ALA A 120 2.28 17.53 -7.02
C ALA A 120 2.42 16.08 -6.53
N SER A 121 3.21 15.83 -5.49
CA SER A 121 3.34 14.50 -4.89
C SER A 121 2.01 13.98 -4.32
N PHE A 122 1.23 14.84 -3.67
CA PHE A 122 -0.10 14.50 -3.16
C PHE A 122 -1.07 14.16 -4.31
N ARG A 123 -1.11 14.98 -5.35
CA ARG A 123 -1.99 14.77 -6.51
C ARG A 123 -1.69 13.45 -7.23
N LEU A 124 -0.40 13.12 -7.39
CA LEU A 124 0.03 11.83 -7.94
C LEU A 124 -0.38 10.64 -7.05
N LEU A 125 -0.36 10.80 -5.72
CA LEU A 125 -0.86 9.77 -4.79
C LEU A 125 -2.37 9.61 -4.86
N ASP A 126 -3.08 10.71 -4.92
CA ASP A 126 -4.54 10.75 -4.93
C ASP A 126 -5.10 10.08 -6.19
N GLN A 127 -4.59 10.41 -7.35
CA GLN A 127 -5.11 9.90 -8.62
C GLN A 127 -4.44 8.61 -9.09
N GLY A 128 -3.12 8.48 -8.93
CA GLY A 128 -2.35 7.34 -9.44
C GLY A 128 -2.03 6.26 -8.41
N ALA A 129 -2.13 6.57 -7.12
CA ALA A 129 -1.82 5.68 -6.01
C ALA A 129 -0.47 4.93 -6.13
N PRO A 130 0.66 5.55 -6.57
CA PRO A 130 1.96 4.91 -6.58
C PRO A 130 2.41 4.53 -5.17
N ARG A 131 3.36 3.58 -5.07
CA ARG A 131 4.07 3.36 -3.80
C ARG A 131 4.96 4.57 -3.50
N ILE A 132 5.08 4.94 -2.22
CA ILE A 132 5.86 6.10 -1.80
C ILE A 132 7.34 6.03 -2.25
N GLY A 133 7.92 4.83 -2.34
CA GLY A 133 9.34 4.64 -2.62
C GLY A 133 10.22 4.78 -1.38
N SER A 134 11.45 4.28 -1.46
CA SER A 134 12.51 4.58 -0.49
C SER A 134 13.87 4.35 -1.14
N ALA A 135 14.90 5.11 -0.73
CA ALA A 135 16.28 4.99 -1.23
C ALA A 135 16.80 3.54 -1.05
N ARG A 136 16.55 2.93 0.10
CA ARG A 136 16.96 1.54 0.38
C ARG A 136 16.42 0.51 -0.62
N TYR A 137 15.16 0.68 -1.09
CA TYR A 137 14.58 -0.22 -2.10
C TYR A 137 15.13 0.06 -3.50
N LEU A 138 15.41 1.33 -3.82
CA LEU A 138 16.08 1.71 -5.06
C LEU A 138 17.48 1.10 -5.14
N GLU A 139 18.28 1.24 -4.08
CA GLU A 139 19.66 0.71 -4.02
C GLU A 139 19.71 -0.82 -4.11
N ARG A 140 18.83 -1.52 -3.38
CA ARG A 140 18.87 -2.99 -3.32
C ARG A 140 18.23 -3.69 -4.51
N HIS A 141 17.22 -3.09 -5.13
CA HIS A 141 16.35 -3.77 -6.11
C HIS A 141 16.10 -2.98 -7.38
N GLY A 142 16.69 -1.79 -7.53
CA GLY A 142 16.40 -0.90 -8.65
C GLY A 142 14.94 -0.45 -8.77
N SER A 143 14.08 -0.84 -7.81
CA SER A 143 12.65 -0.53 -7.81
C SER A 143 12.39 0.90 -7.34
N ARG A 144 11.60 1.64 -8.09
CA ARG A 144 11.24 3.01 -7.80
C ARG A 144 9.81 3.14 -7.25
N GLY A 145 9.56 4.25 -6.63
CA GLY A 145 8.26 4.73 -6.20
C GLY A 145 8.30 6.25 -6.15
N LEU A 146 7.23 6.90 -5.76
CA LEU A 146 6.98 8.32 -5.91
C LEU A 146 8.22 9.20 -5.60
N THR A 147 8.82 9.08 -4.42
CA THR A 147 9.96 9.91 -4.00
C THR A 147 11.31 9.50 -4.61
N THR A 148 11.35 8.40 -5.35
CA THR A 148 12.56 7.89 -6.01
C THR A 148 12.42 7.81 -7.53
N LEU A 149 11.38 8.43 -8.10
CA LEU A 149 11.22 8.60 -9.53
C LEU A 149 12.33 9.48 -10.09
N HIS A 150 12.81 9.14 -11.26
CA HIS A 150 13.68 9.97 -12.06
C HIS A 150 12.84 10.83 -13.03
N ARG A 151 13.38 11.93 -13.53
CA ARG A 151 12.70 12.80 -14.51
C ARG A 151 12.30 12.05 -15.78
N ARG A 152 13.15 11.13 -16.27
CA ARG A 152 12.85 10.26 -17.41
C ARG A 152 11.71 9.28 -17.19
N ASP A 153 11.24 9.11 -15.97
CA ASP A 153 10.13 8.22 -15.63
C ASP A 153 8.77 8.91 -15.79
N ALA A 154 8.77 10.22 -16.04
CA ALA A 154 7.58 11.01 -16.28
C ALA A 154 7.63 11.67 -17.66
N SER A 155 6.48 11.72 -18.31
CA SER A 155 6.22 12.52 -19.51
C SER A 155 4.91 13.27 -19.35
N VAL A 156 4.78 14.38 -20.07
CA VAL A 156 3.57 15.19 -20.08
C VAL A 156 3.16 15.40 -21.53
N GLU A 157 1.88 15.15 -21.83
CA GLU A 157 1.25 15.42 -23.11
C GLU A 157 -0.09 16.09 -22.86
N ALA A 158 -0.22 17.34 -23.25
CA ALA A 158 -1.36 18.20 -22.89
C ALA A 158 -1.60 18.21 -21.37
N SER A 159 -2.76 17.77 -20.89
CA SER A 159 -3.09 17.67 -19.45
C SER A 159 -2.73 16.32 -18.82
N VAL A 160 -2.21 15.37 -19.62
CA VAL A 160 -1.94 14.01 -19.16
C VAL A 160 -0.49 13.85 -18.68
N VAL A 161 -0.33 13.48 -17.44
CA VAL A 161 0.96 13.07 -16.85
C VAL A 161 1.06 11.55 -16.88
N THR A 162 2.05 11.01 -17.58
CA THR A 162 2.33 9.57 -17.64
C THR A 162 3.58 9.24 -16.83
N LEU A 163 3.46 8.28 -15.91
CA LEU A 163 4.59 7.74 -15.15
C LEU A 163 4.88 6.31 -15.59
N THR A 164 6.11 6.03 -16.03
CA THR A 164 6.56 4.70 -16.44
C THR A 164 7.89 4.37 -15.78
N PHE A 165 7.92 3.38 -14.85
CA PHE A 165 9.11 3.09 -14.06
C PHE A 165 9.17 1.64 -13.59
N PRO A 166 10.38 1.09 -13.29
CA PRO A 166 10.54 -0.21 -12.64
C PRO A 166 9.95 -0.16 -11.23
N ALA A 167 8.92 -0.97 -11.00
CA ALA A 167 8.24 -1.09 -9.72
C ALA A 167 8.67 -2.35 -8.95
N LYS A 168 8.03 -2.60 -7.80
CA LYS A 168 8.34 -3.73 -6.93
C LYS A 168 8.15 -5.07 -7.67
N SER A 169 9.03 -6.05 -7.39
CA SER A 169 8.99 -7.42 -7.92
C SER A 169 9.20 -7.51 -9.43
N GLY A 170 10.06 -6.65 -9.99
CA GLY A 170 10.44 -6.67 -11.41
C GLY A 170 9.35 -6.18 -12.37
N GLN A 171 8.21 -5.76 -11.86
CA GLN A 171 7.13 -5.23 -12.69
C GLN A 171 7.42 -3.80 -13.15
N ARG A 172 6.86 -3.41 -14.28
CA ARG A 172 6.86 -2.03 -14.76
C ARG A 172 5.53 -1.38 -14.39
N ALA A 173 5.58 -0.27 -13.67
CA ALA A 173 4.39 0.54 -13.40
C ALA A 173 4.13 1.46 -14.59
N PHE A 174 2.85 1.59 -14.92
CA PHE A 174 2.31 2.56 -15.86
C PHE A 174 1.14 3.26 -15.19
N ILE A 175 1.20 4.58 -15.06
CA ILE A 175 0.19 5.39 -14.38
C ILE A 175 -0.06 6.63 -15.23
N GLU A 176 -1.30 6.87 -15.58
CA GLU A 176 -1.74 8.09 -16.25
C GLU A 176 -2.65 8.90 -15.33
N VAL A 177 -2.42 10.21 -15.33
CA VAL A 177 -3.20 11.19 -14.56
C VAL A 177 -3.53 12.35 -15.48
N ASP A 178 -4.81 12.54 -15.76
CA ASP A 178 -5.31 13.69 -16.53
C ASP A 178 -5.66 14.82 -15.54
N ASP A 179 -4.78 15.83 -15.47
CA ASP A 179 -4.90 16.96 -14.54
C ASP A 179 -3.99 18.09 -15.02
N ALA A 180 -4.58 19.19 -15.47
CA ALA A 180 -3.87 20.31 -16.08
C ALA A 180 -2.89 20.98 -15.09
N GLU A 181 -3.32 21.25 -13.85
CA GLU A 181 -2.44 21.88 -12.84
C GLU A 181 -1.27 20.99 -12.45
N LEU A 182 -1.49 19.67 -12.42
CA LEU A 182 -0.41 18.70 -12.21
C LEU A 182 0.54 18.67 -13.41
N ALA A 183 0.00 18.69 -14.64
CA ALA A 183 0.78 18.68 -15.87
C ALA A 183 1.73 19.88 -15.95
N ASP A 184 1.25 21.07 -15.62
CA ASP A 184 2.06 22.28 -15.55
C ASP A 184 3.22 22.13 -14.56
N ALA A 185 2.93 21.66 -13.36
CA ALA A 185 3.95 21.44 -12.34
C ALA A 185 4.98 20.38 -12.75
N VAL A 186 4.51 19.26 -13.38
CA VAL A 186 5.39 18.17 -13.81
C VAL A 186 6.24 18.59 -15.00
N THR A 187 5.75 19.43 -15.91
CA THR A 187 6.52 19.99 -17.04
C THR A 187 7.77 20.73 -16.54
N GLU A 188 7.65 21.53 -15.49
CA GLU A 188 8.83 22.16 -14.86
C GLU A 188 9.73 21.14 -14.12
N LEU A 189 9.14 20.10 -13.52
CA LEU A 189 9.89 19.08 -12.77
C LEU A 189 10.76 18.19 -13.68
N VAL A 190 10.28 17.83 -14.87
CA VAL A 190 11.03 16.97 -15.81
C VAL A 190 12.19 17.67 -16.48
N ALA A 191 12.22 19.02 -16.48
CA ALA A 191 13.27 19.80 -17.12
C ALA A 191 14.66 19.55 -16.53
N GLY A 192 15.62 19.12 -17.38
CA GLY A 192 17.04 18.93 -17.06
C GLY A 192 17.48 17.47 -17.14
N ARG A 193 18.48 17.07 -16.33
CA ARG A 193 19.15 15.75 -16.45
C ARG A 193 18.17 14.59 -16.25
N PRO A 194 18.04 13.64 -17.20
CA PRO A 194 17.03 12.57 -17.16
C PRO A 194 17.07 11.65 -15.93
N ARG A 195 18.26 11.42 -15.38
CA ARG A 195 18.45 10.56 -14.19
C ARG A 195 18.35 11.30 -12.85
N ALA A 196 18.14 12.64 -12.88
CA ALA A 196 17.94 13.39 -11.65
C ALA A 196 16.57 13.03 -11.01
N PRO A 197 16.42 13.21 -9.68
CA PRO A 197 15.13 13.03 -9.01
C PRO A 197 14.04 13.91 -9.63
N LEU A 198 12.85 13.31 -9.86
CA LEU A 198 11.69 14.02 -10.39
C LEU A 198 11.15 15.03 -9.37
N LEU A 199 10.73 14.56 -8.21
CA LEU A 199 10.13 15.38 -7.17
C LEU A 199 11.21 16.07 -6.35
N ALA A 200 11.74 17.18 -6.89
CA ALA A 200 12.78 17.97 -6.26
C ALA A 200 12.44 19.46 -6.33
N TYR A 201 12.35 20.11 -5.17
CA TYR A 201 12.07 21.54 -5.05
C TYR A 201 13.33 22.40 -5.11
N ARG A 202 13.17 23.67 -5.45
CA ARG A 202 14.29 24.63 -5.54
C ARG A 202 14.60 25.20 -4.15
N LYS A 203 15.88 25.14 -3.76
CA LYS A 203 16.43 25.82 -2.59
C LYS A 203 17.68 26.61 -3.01
N GLY A 204 17.51 27.89 -3.23
CA GLY A 204 18.55 28.72 -3.86
C GLY A 204 18.87 28.20 -5.27
N LYS A 205 20.16 27.95 -5.56
CA LYS A 205 20.62 27.41 -6.84
C LYS A 205 20.46 25.89 -6.97
N ASN A 206 20.15 25.17 -5.88
CA ASN A 206 20.08 23.72 -5.84
C ASN A 206 18.66 23.20 -5.95
N ARG A 207 18.50 21.94 -6.46
CA ARG A 207 17.27 21.15 -6.35
C ARG A 207 17.44 20.09 -5.27
N VAL A 208 16.49 20.06 -4.33
CA VAL A 208 16.48 19.13 -3.17
C VAL A 208 15.35 18.14 -3.36
N PRO A 209 15.63 16.82 -3.43
CA PRO A 209 14.61 15.80 -3.60
C PRO A 209 13.74 15.66 -2.34
N LEU A 210 12.43 15.45 -2.53
CA LEU A 210 11.51 15.15 -1.44
C LEU A 210 11.81 13.77 -0.84
N LYS A 211 11.72 13.70 0.49
CA LYS A 211 11.82 12.43 1.25
C LYS A 211 10.42 11.87 1.56
N PRO A 212 10.29 10.54 1.76
CA PRO A 212 9.01 9.91 2.12
C PRO A 212 8.33 10.53 3.34
N ASP A 213 9.12 10.91 4.35
CA ASP A 213 8.60 11.50 5.59
C ASP A 213 8.03 12.89 5.39
N GLU A 214 8.61 13.69 4.47
CA GLU A 214 8.10 15.01 4.11
C GLU A 214 6.76 14.92 3.40
N VAL A 215 6.62 13.96 2.47
CA VAL A 215 5.34 13.69 1.78
C VAL A 215 4.28 13.23 2.78
N ASN A 216 4.62 12.30 3.68
CA ASN A 216 3.68 11.86 4.71
C ASN A 216 3.33 12.96 5.72
N ALA A 217 4.25 13.87 6.04
CA ALA A 217 3.97 15.03 6.89
C ALA A 217 2.97 15.98 6.20
N TYR A 218 3.21 16.29 4.93
CA TYR A 218 2.30 17.12 4.12
C TYR A 218 0.89 16.50 3.98
N ILE A 219 0.80 15.17 3.76
CA ILE A 219 -0.50 14.48 3.73
C ILE A 219 -1.26 14.71 5.04
N ARG A 220 -0.60 14.57 6.20
CA ARG A 220 -1.23 14.79 7.51
C ARG A 220 -1.71 16.24 7.70
N GLU A 221 -0.90 17.18 7.29
CA GLU A 221 -1.22 18.61 7.36
C GLU A 221 -2.41 18.96 6.47
N ILE A 222 -2.34 18.59 5.19
CA ILE A 222 -3.34 18.94 4.18
C ILE A 222 -4.68 18.23 4.41
N ALA A 223 -4.67 16.96 4.82
CA ALA A 223 -5.88 16.18 5.04
C ALA A 223 -6.39 16.24 6.49
N GLY A 224 -5.66 16.86 7.42
CA GLY A 224 -6.10 17.05 8.81
C GLY A 224 -6.22 15.76 9.62
N GLY A 225 -5.36 14.75 9.36
CA GLY A 225 -5.44 13.46 10.06
C GLY A 225 -4.17 12.61 9.93
N ARG A 226 -4.11 11.50 10.68
CA ARG A 226 -2.97 10.58 10.67
C ARG A 226 -2.93 9.71 9.40
N PHE A 227 -2.94 10.35 8.24
CA PHE A 227 -2.91 9.68 6.95
C PHE A 227 -1.47 9.54 6.41
N THR A 228 -1.29 8.60 5.51
CA THR A 228 -0.02 8.31 4.83
C THR A 228 -0.27 7.94 3.36
N ALA A 229 0.76 7.94 2.54
CA ALA A 229 0.69 7.46 1.15
C ALA A 229 0.08 6.04 1.01
N LYS A 230 0.22 5.19 2.03
CA LYS A 230 -0.38 3.85 2.03
C LYS A 230 -1.91 3.88 2.08
N ASP A 231 -2.49 4.90 2.71
CA ASP A 231 -3.94 5.00 2.86
C ASP A 231 -4.63 5.33 1.54
N PHE A 232 -3.97 6.09 0.65
CA PHE A 232 -4.45 6.30 -0.73
C PHE A 232 -4.57 4.99 -1.51
N ARG A 233 -3.57 4.11 -1.40
CA ARG A 233 -3.62 2.80 -2.06
C ARG A 233 -4.72 1.90 -1.49
N THR A 234 -4.97 1.98 -0.17
CA THR A 234 -6.04 1.24 0.48
C THR A 234 -7.41 1.76 0.04
N LEU A 235 -7.58 3.07 -0.01
CA LEU A 235 -8.80 3.71 -0.50
C LEU A 235 -9.05 3.36 -1.98
N ARG A 236 -8.06 3.59 -2.84
CA ARG A 236 -8.15 3.32 -4.28
C ARG A 236 -8.46 1.85 -4.57
N GLY A 237 -7.79 0.93 -3.88
CA GLY A 237 -8.05 -0.51 -4.05
C GLY A 237 -9.46 -0.92 -3.61
N THR A 238 -9.97 -0.32 -2.54
CA THR A 238 -11.34 -0.55 -2.07
C THR A 238 -12.37 0.00 -3.06
N ILE A 239 -12.15 1.21 -3.59
CA ILE A 239 -13.01 1.83 -4.60
C ILE A 239 -13.02 1.00 -5.89
N LEU A 240 -11.85 0.66 -6.44
CA LEU A 240 -11.72 -0.11 -7.67
C LEU A 240 -12.44 -1.46 -7.60
N ALA A 241 -12.33 -2.16 -6.47
CA ALA A 241 -13.04 -3.43 -6.27
C ALA A 241 -14.55 -3.22 -6.24
N ALA A 242 -15.03 -2.19 -5.54
CA ALA A 242 -16.45 -1.88 -5.45
C ALA A 242 -17.03 -1.43 -6.79
N GLU A 243 -16.31 -0.61 -7.55
CA GLU A 243 -16.68 -0.21 -8.92
C GLU A 243 -16.76 -1.40 -9.88
N ALA A 244 -15.76 -2.29 -9.83
CA ALA A 244 -15.76 -3.50 -10.67
C ALA A 244 -16.97 -4.39 -10.38
N LEU A 245 -17.31 -4.58 -9.11
CA LEU A 245 -18.50 -5.34 -8.71
C LEU A 245 -19.80 -4.63 -9.12
N ALA A 246 -19.86 -3.29 -9.02
CA ALA A 246 -21.02 -2.52 -9.45
C ALA A 246 -21.26 -2.61 -10.97
N ARG A 247 -20.19 -2.62 -11.77
CA ARG A 247 -20.28 -2.81 -13.24
C ARG A 247 -20.70 -4.23 -13.63
N ILE A 248 -20.32 -5.25 -12.85
CA ILE A 248 -20.78 -6.64 -13.06
C ILE A 248 -22.27 -6.76 -12.71
N GLY A 249 -22.75 -6.02 -11.72
CA GLY A 249 -24.12 -6.09 -11.24
C GLY A 249 -24.34 -7.22 -10.24
N THR A 250 -25.62 -7.41 -9.83
CA THR A 250 -26.02 -8.50 -8.93
C THR A 250 -26.02 -9.83 -9.66
N VAL A 251 -25.68 -10.89 -8.96
CA VAL A 251 -25.61 -12.26 -9.49
C VAL A 251 -26.47 -13.20 -8.64
N ALA A 252 -26.97 -14.27 -9.25
CA ALA A 252 -27.96 -15.14 -8.60
C ALA A 252 -27.32 -16.24 -7.74
N THR A 253 -26.15 -16.76 -8.14
CA THR A 253 -25.55 -17.92 -7.49
C THR A 253 -24.28 -17.61 -6.71
N GLU A 254 -23.97 -18.42 -5.73
CA GLU A 254 -22.70 -18.37 -4.97
C GLU A 254 -21.48 -18.53 -5.88
N ARG A 255 -21.59 -19.38 -6.91
CA ARG A 255 -20.51 -19.59 -7.90
C ARG A 255 -20.22 -18.32 -8.70
N GLU A 256 -21.25 -17.66 -9.21
CA GLU A 256 -21.12 -16.39 -9.92
C GLU A 256 -20.57 -15.30 -9.02
N ARG A 257 -21.03 -15.24 -7.75
CA ARG A 257 -20.52 -14.32 -6.76
C ARG A 257 -19.01 -14.47 -6.54
N LYS A 258 -18.53 -15.69 -6.32
CA LYS A 258 -17.10 -15.98 -6.18
C LYS A 258 -16.31 -15.62 -7.43
N HIS A 259 -16.89 -15.84 -8.61
CA HIS A 259 -16.29 -15.46 -9.88
C HIS A 259 -16.16 -13.93 -10.01
N ALA A 260 -17.24 -13.19 -9.76
CA ALA A 260 -17.26 -11.72 -9.76
C ALA A 260 -16.26 -11.11 -8.79
N GLU A 261 -16.21 -11.62 -7.54
CA GLU A 261 -15.21 -11.22 -6.55
C GLU A 261 -13.78 -11.46 -7.06
N GLY A 262 -13.54 -12.61 -7.69
CA GLY A 262 -12.24 -12.93 -8.30
C GLY A 262 -11.86 -11.96 -9.42
N LEU A 263 -12.81 -11.55 -10.28
CA LEU A 263 -12.59 -10.53 -11.31
C LEU A 263 -12.24 -9.17 -10.70
N ALA A 264 -13.01 -8.71 -9.72
CA ALA A 264 -12.77 -7.43 -9.04
C ALA A 264 -11.39 -7.39 -8.36
N VAL A 265 -10.98 -8.49 -7.72
CA VAL A 265 -9.66 -8.61 -7.09
C VAL A 265 -8.55 -8.55 -8.15
N ARG A 266 -8.69 -9.25 -9.29
CA ARG A 266 -7.69 -9.21 -10.37
C ARG A 266 -7.56 -7.82 -11.00
N ALA A 267 -8.68 -7.16 -11.28
CA ALA A 267 -8.68 -5.78 -11.79
C ALA A 267 -7.98 -4.81 -10.82
N THR A 268 -8.30 -4.89 -9.53
CA THR A 268 -7.65 -4.09 -8.49
C THR A 268 -6.16 -4.40 -8.39
N ALA A 269 -5.78 -5.67 -8.48
CA ALA A 269 -4.38 -6.11 -8.41
C ALA A 269 -3.57 -5.53 -9.57
N ALA A 270 -4.10 -5.61 -10.79
CA ALA A 270 -3.49 -5.04 -11.99
C ALA A 270 -3.31 -3.52 -11.85
N ALA A 271 -4.37 -2.78 -11.48
CA ALA A 271 -4.31 -1.33 -11.32
C ALA A 271 -3.31 -0.86 -10.25
N LEU A 272 -3.14 -1.63 -9.17
CA LEU A 272 -2.20 -1.30 -8.10
C LEU A 272 -0.80 -1.90 -8.28
N GLY A 273 -0.55 -2.69 -9.32
CA GLY A 273 0.71 -3.41 -9.51
C GLY A 273 1.00 -4.36 -8.33
N ASN A 274 0.04 -5.22 -7.98
CA ASN A 274 0.13 -6.21 -6.90
C ASN A 274 -0.27 -7.59 -7.40
N THR A 275 0.02 -8.63 -6.63
CA THR A 275 -0.63 -9.94 -6.83
C THR A 275 -2.08 -9.90 -6.33
N PRO A 276 -3.00 -10.74 -6.86
CA PRO A 276 -4.38 -10.83 -6.38
C PRO A 276 -4.47 -11.08 -4.87
N ALA A 277 -3.63 -11.96 -4.32
CA ALA A 277 -3.59 -12.26 -2.88
C ALA A 277 -3.25 -11.01 -2.04
N VAL A 278 -2.25 -10.22 -2.48
CA VAL A 278 -1.85 -8.97 -1.81
C VAL A 278 -2.94 -7.90 -1.97
N ALA A 279 -3.55 -7.77 -3.14
CA ALA A 279 -4.64 -6.82 -3.34
C ALA A 279 -5.82 -7.12 -2.40
N ARG A 280 -6.29 -8.37 -2.37
CA ARG A 280 -7.40 -8.82 -1.52
C ARG A 280 -7.12 -8.59 -0.03
N SER A 281 -5.95 -9.00 0.46
CA SER A 281 -5.64 -8.95 1.90
C SER A 281 -5.23 -7.57 2.40
N SER A 282 -4.63 -6.73 1.54
CA SER A 282 -3.97 -5.51 2.01
C SER A 282 -4.64 -4.21 1.57
N TYR A 283 -5.39 -4.21 0.48
CA TYR A 283 -5.89 -3.00 -0.16
C TYR A 283 -7.40 -2.96 -0.40
N ILE A 284 -8.11 -4.09 -0.31
CA ILE A 284 -9.56 -4.14 -0.48
C ILE A 284 -10.20 -4.32 0.90
N ASP A 285 -11.12 -3.43 1.26
CA ASP A 285 -11.92 -3.58 2.48
C ASP A 285 -12.86 -4.80 2.32
N PRO A 286 -12.79 -5.81 3.19
CA PRO A 286 -13.60 -7.02 3.07
C PRO A 286 -15.11 -6.75 3.14
N ARG A 287 -15.52 -5.61 3.70
CA ARG A 287 -16.93 -5.19 3.72
C ARG A 287 -17.51 -4.99 2.34
N VAL A 288 -16.68 -4.65 1.32
CA VAL A 288 -17.12 -4.55 -0.09
C VAL A 288 -17.74 -5.88 -0.54
N PHE A 289 -17.07 -7.00 -0.30
CA PHE A 289 -17.58 -8.32 -0.65
C PHE A 289 -18.81 -8.71 0.17
N ALA A 290 -18.82 -8.38 1.46
CA ALA A 290 -20.00 -8.62 2.31
C ALA A 290 -21.22 -7.82 1.87
N ARG A 291 -21.05 -6.58 1.40
CA ARG A 291 -22.14 -5.76 0.85
C ARG A 291 -22.62 -6.32 -0.49
N TYR A 292 -21.69 -6.69 -1.38
CA TYR A 292 -21.99 -7.32 -2.65
C TYR A 292 -22.81 -8.61 -2.47
N GLY A 293 -22.41 -9.49 -1.56
CA GLY A 293 -23.17 -10.73 -1.24
C GLY A 293 -24.60 -10.50 -0.70
N ARG A 294 -24.93 -9.25 -0.31
CA ARG A 294 -26.26 -8.81 0.09
C ARG A 294 -26.98 -8.02 -1.01
N GLY A 295 -26.48 -8.04 -2.25
CA GLY A 295 -27.03 -7.30 -3.37
C GLY A 295 -26.83 -5.77 -3.30
N ARG A 296 -25.94 -5.28 -2.40
CA ARG A 296 -25.65 -3.86 -2.29
C ARG A 296 -24.42 -3.49 -3.14
N LEU A 297 -24.65 -2.62 -4.11
CA LEU A 297 -23.64 -2.17 -5.07
C LEU A 297 -23.22 -0.72 -4.78
N LEU A 298 -22.03 -0.36 -5.27
CA LEU A 298 -21.56 1.01 -5.28
C LEU A 298 -22.43 1.84 -6.26
N ASP A 299 -22.84 3.02 -5.86
CA ASP A 299 -23.54 3.97 -6.72
C ASP A 299 -22.54 4.68 -7.65
N LEU A 300 -22.53 4.27 -8.93
CA LEU A 300 -21.61 4.80 -9.93
C LEU A 300 -21.95 6.23 -10.40
N THR A 301 -23.08 6.80 -9.97
CA THR A 301 -23.48 8.18 -10.30
C THR A 301 -22.86 9.22 -9.37
N LYS A 302 -22.35 8.79 -8.22
CA LYS A 302 -21.70 9.64 -7.22
C LYS A 302 -20.18 9.66 -7.39
N SER A 303 -19.54 10.66 -6.79
CA SER A 303 -18.08 10.62 -6.68
C SER A 303 -17.62 9.35 -5.96
N PRO A 304 -16.50 8.72 -6.38
CA PRO A 304 -16.04 7.45 -5.83
C PRO A 304 -15.90 7.46 -4.29
N GLU A 305 -15.43 8.57 -3.73
CA GLU A 305 -15.28 8.74 -2.27
C GLU A 305 -16.63 8.80 -1.54
N SER A 306 -17.59 9.52 -2.10
CA SER A 306 -18.93 9.59 -1.52
C SER A 306 -19.66 8.26 -1.64
N ALA A 307 -19.55 7.60 -2.79
CA ALA A 307 -20.15 6.31 -3.05
C ALA A 307 -19.62 5.21 -2.14
N ILE A 308 -18.29 5.12 -1.98
CA ILE A 308 -17.70 4.09 -1.11
C ILE A 308 -18.02 4.31 0.38
N ARG A 309 -18.08 5.57 0.81
CA ARG A 309 -18.53 5.89 2.18
C ARG A 309 -19.99 5.50 2.39
N ALA A 310 -20.89 5.85 1.47
CA ALA A 310 -22.30 5.47 1.55
C ALA A 310 -22.49 3.93 1.55
N LEU A 311 -21.66 3.19 0.82
CA LEU A 311 -21.71 1.72 0.80
C LEU A 311 -21.23 1.09 2.11
N LEU A 312 -20.16 1.62 2.73
CA LEU A 312 -19.42 0.94 3.81
C LEU A 312 -19.64 1.55 5.20
N VAL A 313 -20.03 2.84 5.30
CA VAL A 313 -20.36 3.47 6.56
C VAL A 313 -21.86 3.26 6.81
N PRO A 314 -22.26 2.81 8.01
CA PRO A 314 -23.66 2.63 8.36
C PRO A 314 -24.47 3.91 8.29
#